data_77abf1a5905ac0283fb6750ca2324645
#
_entry.id   77abf1a5905ac0283fb6750ca2324645
#
_cell.length_a   1.000
_cell.length_b   1.000
_cell.length_c   1.000
_cell.angle_alpha   90.00
_cell.angle_beta   90.00
_cell.angle_gamma   90.00
#
_symmetry.space_group_name_H-M   'P 1'
#
loop_
_entity.id
_entity.type
_entity.pdbx_description
1 polymer ?
#
loop_
_entity_poly.entity_id
_entity_poly.type
_entity_poly.pdbx_seq_one_letter_code
_entity_poly.pdbx_strand_id
1 'polypeptide(L)'
;QILDGNGWKLCAIYNTHSNADHIGGNSYLARQTGCRIYAPGIECCFTRHPILEPSFLFGGYPPKELCHKFLLASESDAEPLCEDALPDGFSIIPLPGHFFDMVGFRTPDDVVYLADCLSSKATLDKYGIPFIYDVASYLGTLEMVGKLEARLFVPAHAEAAEDVSGLAAYNIG
;
A
#
# COMPACT_ATOMS: atom_id res chain seq x y z
N GLN A 1 -7.73 9.85 -18.48
CA GLN A 1 -8.17 11.29 -18.47
C GLN A 1 -7.11 12.21 -17.86
N ILE A 2 -6.64 11.99 -16.60
CA ILE A 2 -5.63 12.88 -15.97
C ILE A 2 -4.30 12.80 -16.73
N LEU A 3 -3.81 11.58 -17.00
CA LEU A 3 -2.56 11.38 -17.73
C LEU A 3 -2.62 11.99 -19.14
N ASP A 4 -3.69 11.68 -19.88
CA ASP A 4 -3.89 12.18 -21.24
C ASP A 4 -4.04 13.70 -21.26
N GLY A 5 -4.79 14.26 -20.31
CA GLY A 5 -5.00 15.71 -20.18
C GLY A 5 -3.72 16.49 -19.90
N ASN A 6 -2.71 15.86 -19.29
CA ASN A 6 -1.41 16.46 -19.01
C ASN A 6 -0.31 16.01 -20.01
N GLY A 7 -0.62 15.14 -20.96
CA GLY A 7 0.37 14.56 -21.86
C GLY A 7 1.38 13.65 -21.15
N TRP A 8 1.02 13.11 -19.99
CA TRP A 8 1.89 12.22 -19.22
C TRP A 8 1.77 10.77 -19.67
N LYS A 9 2.89 10.06 -19.65
CA LYS A 9 2.96 8.63 -19.93
C LYS A 9 3.18 7.86 -18.63
N LEU A 10 2.30 6.89 -18.33
CA LEU A 10 2.52 5.96 -17.23
C LEU A 10 3.59 4.94 -17.62
N CYS A 11 4.73 4.97 -16.93
CA CYS A 11 5.86 4.07 -17.19
C CYS A 11 5.93 2.92 -16.19
N ALA A 12 5.55 3.15 -14.93
CA ALA A 12 5.58 2.15 -13.89
C ALA A 12 4.52 2.38 -12.82
N ILE A 13 4.13 1.32 -12.12
CA ILE A 13 3.31 1.30 -10.92
C ILE A 13 4.16 0.68 -9.81
N TYR A 14 4.26 1.36 -8.68
CA TYR A 14 4.95 0.87 -7.49
C TYR A 14 3.90 0.62 -6.40
N ASN A 15 3.58 -0.65 -6.18
CA ASN A 15 2.63 -1.02 -5.13
C ASN A 15 3.31 -0.98 -3.75
N THR A 16 2.62 -0.44 -2.78
CA THR A 16 3.05 -0.46 -1.38
C THR A 16 2.82 -1.82 -0.74
N HIS A 17 1.72 -2.45 -1.07
CA HIS A 17 1.30 -3.81 -0.69
C HIS A 17 0.23 -4.32 -1.66
N SER A 18 -0.31 -5.49 -1.44
CA SER A 18 -1.11 -6.23 -2.43
C SER A 18 -2.59 -6.37 -2.09
N ASN A 19 -3.12 -5.63 -1.11
CA ASN A 19 -4.57 -5.66 -0.88
C ASN A 19 -5.34 -5.21 -2.13
N ALA A 20 -6.50 -5.80 -2.35
CA ALA A 20 -7.25 -5.68 -3.59
C ALA A 20 -7.63 -4.22 -3.96
N ASP A 21 -7.85 -3.36 -2.98
CA ASP A 21 -8.13 -1.94 -3.18
C ASP A 21 -6.90 -1.13 -3.65
N HIS A 22 -5.69 -1.62 -3.40
CA HIS A 22 -4.44 -1.01 -3.88
C HIS A 22 -4.00 -1.54 -5.25
N ILE A 23 -4.18 -2.82 -5.52
CA ILE A 23 -3.72 -3.43 -6.78
C ILE A 23 -4.83 -3.60 -7.84
N GLY A 24 -6.08 -3.31 -7.49
CA GLY A 24 -7.24 -3.57 -8.36
C GLY A 24 -7.19 -2.90 -9.74
N GLY A 25 -6.46 -1.78 -9.87
CA GLY A 25 -6.26 -1.07 -11.14
C GLY A 25 -5.09 -1.56 -11.99
N ASN A 26 -4.16 -2.35 -11.44
CA ASN A 26 -2.90 -2.71 -12.05
C ASN A 26 -3.07 -3.36 -13.42
N SER A 27 -3.83 -4.44 -13.49
CA SER A 27 -4.07 -5.21 -14.70
C SER A 27 -4.68 -4.35 -15.83
N TYR A 28 -5.61 -3.46 -15.50
CA TYR A 28 -6.20 -2.53 -16.47
C TYR A 28 -5.15 -1.54 -16.99
N LEU A 29 -4.43 -0.87 -16.11
CA LEU A 29 -3.44 0.15 -16.46
C LEU A 29 -2.28 -0.45 -17.28
N ALA A 30 -1.77 -1.61 -16.88
CA ALA A 30 -0.71 -2.28 -17.59
C ALA A 30 -1.13 -2.66 -19.02
N ARG A 31 -2.35 -3.17 -19.21
CA ARG A 31 -2.88 -3.47 -20.56
C ARG A 31 -3.05 -2.22 -21.43
N GLN A 32 -3.43 -1.08 -20.84
CA GLN A 32 -3.65 0.16 -21.59
C GLN A 32 -2.35 0.88 -21.95
N THR A 33 -1.34 0.82 -21.10
CA THR A 33 -0.14 1.67 -21.20
C THR A 33 1.15 0.91 -21.45
N GLY A 34 1.17 -0.40 -21.19
CA GLY A 34 2.39 -1.21 -21.19
C GLY A 34 3.31 -0.88 -20.00
N CYS A 35 2.82 -0.24 -18.94
CA CYS A 35 3.62 0.08 -17.78
C CYS A 35 4.05 -1.17 -17.02
N ARG A 36 5.22 -1.11 -16.39
CA ARG A 36 5.69 -2.16 -15.48
C ARG A 36 5.01 -2.02 -14.12
N ILE A 37 4.88 -3.13 -13.41
CA ILE A 37 4.31 -3.18 -12.06
C ILE A 37 5.37 -3.74 -11.14
N TYR A 38 5.61 -3.07 -10.01
CA TYR A 38 6.53 -3.52 -8.97
C TYR A 38 5.78 -3.69 -7.65
N ALA A 39 6.11 -4.77 -6.92
CA ALA A 39 5.56 -5.02 -5.59
C ALA A 39 6.65 -5.57 -4.65
N PRO A 40 6.64 -5.22 -3.35
CA PRO A 40 7.67 -5.65 -2.43
C PRO A 40 7.51 -7.12 -2.05
N GLY A 41 8.60 -7.81 -1.81
CA GLY A 41 8.68 -9.15 -1.22
C GLY A 41 7.60 -10.12 -1.66
N ILE A 42 6.89 -10.70 -0.70
CA ILE A 42 5.81 -11.67 -0.94
C ILE A 42 4.56 -11.02 -1.57
N GLU A 43 4.38 -9.71 -1.44
CA GLU A 43 3.29 -8.96 -2.08
C GLU A 43 3.29 -9.15 -3.61
N CYS A 44 4.47 -9.39 -4.19
CA CYS A 44 4.61 -9.73 -5.59
C CYS A 44 3.85 -11.03 -5.95
N CYS A 45 3.88 -12.03 -5.06
CA CYS A 45 3.15 -13.29 -5.26
C CYS A 45 1.63 -13.07 -5.15
N PHE A 46 1.18 -12.29 -4.16
CA PHE A 46 -0.24 -11.94 -4.02
C PHE A 46 -0.74 -11.12 -5.22
N THR A 47 0.06 -10.20 -5.75
CA THR A 47 -0.29 -9.41 -6.94
C THR A 47 -0.41 -10.27 -8.20
N ARG A 48 0.45 -11.28 -8.35
CA ARG A 48 0.38 -12.25 -9.45
C ARG A 48 -0.76 -13.25 -9.29
N HIS A 49 -1.07 -13.61 -8.04
CA HIS A 49 -2.09 -14.62 -7.69
C HIS A 49 -3.06 -14.07 -6.65
N PRO A 50 -3.94 -13.11 -7.01
CA PRO A 50 -4.79 -12.40 -6.06
C PRO A 50 -5.74 -13.29 -5.25
N ILE A 51 -6.01 -14.52 -5.71
CA ILE A 51 -6.78 -15.52 -4.94
C ILE A 51 -6.11 -15.84 -3.57
N LEU A 52 -4.83 -15.55 -3.41
CA LEU A 52 -4.12 -15.76 -2.16
C LEU A 52 -4.65 -14.87 -1.04
N GLU A 53 -5.08 -13.63 -1.34
CA GLU A 53 -5.61 -12.71 -0.32
C GLU A 53 -6.87 -13.27 0.35
N PRO A 54 -7.99 -13.55 -0.34
CA PRO A 54 -9.16 -14.12 0.31
C PRO A 54 -8.90 -15.54 0.85
N SER A 55 -8.01 -16.32 0.24
CA SER A 55 -7.65 -17.64 0.77
C SER A 55 -6.91 -17.53 2.11
N PHE A 56 -6.01 -16.56 2.24
CA PHE A 56 -5.31 -16.26 3.48
C PHE A 56 -6.26 -15.74 4.55
N LEU A 57 -7.11 -14.76 4.22
CA LEU A 57 -8.04 -14.13 5.15
C LEU A 57 -9.06 -15.11 5.73
N PHE A 58 -9.50 -16.08 4.96
CA PHE A 58 -10.56 -17.02 5.34
C PHE A 58 -10.07 -18.45 5.58
N GLY A 59 -8.77 -18.71 5.47
CA GLY A 59 -8.15 -19.97 5.84
C GLY A 59 -8.44 -21.13 4.89
N GLY A 60 -8.74 -20.84 3.61
CA GLY A 60 -9.01 -21.87 2.61
C GLY A 60 -9.51 -21.27 1.29
N TYR A 61 -9.95 -22.12 0.36
CA TYR A 61 -10.53 -21.64 -0.90
C TYR A 61 -11.80 -20.81 -0.63
N PRO A 62 -11.83 -19.52 -1.01
CA PRO A 62 -12.92 -18.64 -0.63
C PRO A 62 -14.21 -18.99 -1.38
N PRO A 63 -15.38 -18.92 -0.73
CA PRO A 63 -16.65 -19.00 -1.41
C PRO A 63 -16.84 -17.80 -2.37
N LYS A 64 -17.72 -17.96 -3.34
CA LYS A 64 -17.92 -16.97 -4.42
C LYS A 64 -18.28 -15.57 -3.89
N GLU A 65 -18.98 -15.50 -2.78
CA GLU A 65 -19.43 -14.27 -2.12
C GLU A 65 -18.24 -13.45 -1.58
N LEU A 66 -17.11 -14.09 -1.30
CA LEU A 66 -15.86 -13.44 -0.84
C LEU A 66 -14.89 -13.16 -1.99
N CYS A 67 -15.22 -13.54 -3.22
CA CYS A 67 -14.45 -13.26 -4.44
C CYS A 67 -14.96 -11.99 -5.13
N HIS A 68 -15.08 -10.88 -4.42
CA HIS A 68 -15.52 -9.60 -4.97
C HIS A 68 -14.38 -8.57 -5.02
N LYS A 69 -14.58 -7.48 -5.73
CA LYS A 69 -13.55 -6.46 -6.05
C LYS A 69 -12.79 -5.85 -4.85
N PHE A 70 -13.29 -5.96 -3.64
CA PHE A 70 -12.64 -5.48 -2.42
C PHE A 70 -11.76 -6.55 -1.76
N LEU A 71 -11.82 -7.80 -2.20
CA LEU A 71 -11.05 -8.92 -1.67
C LEU A 71 -10.33 -9.72 -2.77
N LEU A 72 -10.67 -9.49 -4.03
CA LEU A 72 -10.08 -10.19 -5.16
C LEU A 72 -9.84 -9.22 -6.32
N ALA A 73 -8.60 -8.84 -6.50
CA ALA A 73 -8.15 -8.06 -7.66
C ALA A 73 -8.03 -8.93 -8.92
N SER A 74 -7.82 -8.30 -10.07
CA SER A 74 -7.41 -9.01 -11.28
C SER A 74 -5.92 -9.28 -11.24
N GLU A 75 -5.51 -10.48 -11.68
CA GLU A 75 -4.10 -10.86 -11.82
C GLU A 75 -3.31 -9.82 -12.63
N SER A 76 -2.12 -9.51 -12.16
CA SER A 76 -1.20 -8.62 -12.84
C SER A 76 0.25 -9.08 -12.65
N ASP A 77 1.06 -8.92 -13.70
CA ASP A 77 2.43 -9.43 -13.73
C ASP A 77 3.36 -8.44 -13.02
N ALA A 78 3.44 -8.54 -11.68
CA ALA A 78 4.31 -7.71 -10.87
C ALA A 78 5.74 -8.27 -10.84
N GLU A 79 6.72 -7.37 -10.90
CA GLU A 79 8.13 -7.66 -10.69
C GLU A 79 8.53 -7.34 -9.25
N PRO A 80 9.55 -8.03 -8.69
CA PRO A 80 10.04 -7.70 -7.35
C PRO A 80 10.53 -6.24 -7.29
N LEU A 81 10.04 -5.52 -6.29
CA LEU A 81 10.50 -4.16 -6.01
C LEU A 81 11.91 -4.20 -5.41
N CYS A 82 12.82 -3.41 -5.98
CA CYS A 82 14.16 -3.17 -5.47
C CYS A 82 14.51 -1.68 -5.63
N GLU A 83 15.51 -1.22 -4.93
CA GLU A 83 15.95 0.19 -4.99
C GLU A 83 16.30 0.63 -6.42
N ASP A 84 16.95 -0.25 -7.20
CA ASP A 84 17.34 0.02 -8.59
C ASP A 84 16.15 0.16 -9.56
N ALA A 85 14.96 -0.27 -9.14
CA ALA A 85 13.74 -0.13 -9.94
C ALA A 85 13.05 1.22 -9.74
N LEU A 86 13.41 1.94 -8.69
CA LEU A 86 12.82 3.25 -8.38
C LEU A 86 13.38 4.37 -9.26
N PRO A 87 12.62 5.43 -9.48
CA PRO A 87 13.17 6.66 -10.05
C PRO A 87 14.25 7.27 -9.16
N ASP A 88 15.16 8.03 -9.77
CA ASP A 88 16.25 8.71 -9.06
C ASP A 88 15.73 9.56 -7.89
N GLY A 89 16.36 9.41 -6.73
CA GLY A 89 16.04 10.15 -5.51
C GLY A 89 14.83 9.64 -4.71
N PHE A 90 14.15 8.60 -5.20
CA PHE A 90 13.14 7.89 -4.39
C PHE A 90 13.81 6.88 -3.46
N SER A 91 13.18 6.59 -2.34
CA SER A 91 13.61 5.52 -1.44
C SER A 91 12.43 4.74 -0.87
N ILE A 92 12.71 3.50 -0.47
CA ILE A 92 11.74 2.60 0.16
C ILE A 92 11.79 2.78 1.68
N ILE A 93 10.63 2.85 2.32
CA ILE A 93 10.49 2.85 3.77
C ILE A 93 9.75 1.57 4.16
N PRO A 94 10.37 0.61 4.86
CA PRO A 94 9.66 -0.56 5.37
C PRO A 94 8.57 -0.16 6.37
N LEU A 95 7.35 -0.64 6.16
CA LEU A 95 6.18 -0.38 7.01
C LEU A 95 5.46 -1.70 7.36
N PRO A 96 6.16 -2.69 7.96
CA PRO A 96 5.56 -4.00 8.22
C PRO A 96 4.44 -3.90 9.27
N GLY A 97 3.51 -4.85 9.20
CA GLY A 97 2.48 -5.07 10.22
C GLY A 97 1.06 -5.00 9.71
N HIS A 98 0.70 -4.04 8.84
CA HIS A 98 -0.61 -4.04 8.19
C HIS A 98 -0.74 -5.24 7.26
N PHE A 99 0.22 -5.44 6.37
CA PHE A 99 0.33 -6.63 5.53
C PHE A 99 1.76 -7.17 5.58
N PHE A 100 2.11 -8.20 4.80
CA PHE A 100 3.36 -8.97 4.95
C PHE A 100 4.62 -8.10 4.82
N ASP A 101 4.87 -7.58 3.61
CA ASP A 101 6.08 -6.80 3.28
C ASP A 101 5.72 -5.37 2.86
N MET A 102 4.66 -4.80 3.44
CA MET A 102 4.22 -3.46 3.10
C MET A 102 5.34 -2.43 3.23
N VAL A 103 5.40 -1.52 2.25
CA VAL A 103 6.36 -0.41 2.21
C VAL A 103 5.66 0.92 1.97
N GLY A 104 6.35 1.99 2.34
CA GLY A 104 6.08 3.34 1.90
C GLY A 104 7.17 3.82 0.95
N PHE A 105 7.00 5.02 0.41
CA PHE A 105 7.96 5.65 -0.50
C PHE A 105 8.25 7.08 -0.06
N ARG A 106 9.52 7.47 -0.11
CA ARG A 106 9.93 8.86 0.04
C ARG A 106 10.37 9.40 -1.30
N THR A 107 9.87 10.57 -1.67
CA THR A 107 10.19 11.26 -2.92
C THR A 107 11.36 12.22 -2.73
N PRO A 108 12.02 12.67 -3.84
CA PRO A 108 13.12 13.64 -3.77
C PRO A 108 12.73 15.00 -3.15
N ASP A 109 11.46 15.38 -3.23
CA ASP A 109 10.93 16.61 -2.64
C ASP A 109 10.37 16.42 -1.22
N ASP A 110 10.79 15.31 -0.57
CA ASP A 110 10.52 14.98 0.82
C ASP A 110 9.04 14.78 1.16
N VAL A 111 8.29 14.17 0.24
CA VAL A 111 6.95 13.63 0.49
C VAL A 111 7.06 12.15 0.83
N VAL A 112 6.42 11.73 1.90
CA VAL A 112 6.41 10.34 2.37
C VAL A 112 5.02 9.74 2.21
N TYR A 113 4.90 8.75 1.33
CA TYR A 113 3.70 7.93 1.17
C TYR A 113 3.71 6.79 2.18
N LEU A 114 2.71 6.75 3.06
CA LEU A 114 2.68 5.86 4.23
C LEU A 114 1.80 4.63 4.05
N ALA A 115 1.23 4.42 2.86
CA ALA A 115 0.31 3.31 2.62
C ALA A 115 -0.77 3.22 3.72
N ASP A 116 -1.06 2.01 4.20
CA ASP A 116 -2.09 1.69 5.20
C ASP A 116 -1.56 1.60 6.63
N CYS A 117 -0.37 2.16 6.90
CA CYS A 117 0.14 2.13 8.27
C CYS A 117 -0.61 3.06 9.22
N LEU A 118 -1.39 4.02 8.70
CA LEU A 118 -2.19 4.96 9.50
C LEU A 118 -3.63 5.00 9.05
N SER A 119 -4.55 4.78 9.98
CA SER A 119 -5.98 5.01 9.80
C SER A 119 -6.39 6.37 10.36
N SER A 120 -7.34 7.04 9.70
CA SER A 120 -7.91 8.28 10.23
C SER A 120 -8.66 8.05 11.55
N LYS A 121 -8.76 9.08 12.39
CA LYS A 121 -9.56 9.01 13.64
C LYS A 121 -11.00 8.57 13.35
N ALA A 122 -11.62 9.13 12.30
CA ALA A 122 -12.98 8.77 11.91
C ALA A 122 -13.11 7.29 11.51
N THR A 123 -12.09 6.72 10.89
CA THR A 123 -12.05 5.29 10.55
C THR A 123 -11.96 4.44 11.82
N LEU A 124 -11.07 4.78 12.72
CA LEU A 124 -10.90 4.06 13.99
C LEU A 124 -12.13 4.21 14.91
N ASP A 125 -12.72 5.39 15.01
CA ASP A 125 -13.96 5.60 15.75
C ASP A 125 -15.12 4.76 15.21
N LYS A 126 -15.15 4.52 13.91
CA LYS A 126 -16.22 3.75 13.25
C LYS A 126 -16.01 2.23 13.32
N TYR A 127 -14.78 1.77 13.11
CA TYR A 127 -14.49 0.34 12.93
C TYR A 127 -13.71 -0.27 14.09
N GLY A 128 -13.18 0.54 14.99
CA GLY A 128 -12.37 0.12 16.13
C GLY A 128 -10.93 -0.18 15.72
N ILE A 129 -10.67 -1.32 15.11
CA ILE A 129 -9.34 -1.78 14.74
C ILE A 129 -9.30 -1.98 13.21
N PRO A 130 -8.25 -1.48 12.52
CA PRO A 130 -8.03 -1.80 11.11
C PRO A 130 -7.58 -3.26 10.94
N PHE A 131 -7.50 -3.74 9.71
CA PHE A 131 -6.85 -5.02 9.46
C PHE A 131 -5.36 -4.94 9.84
N ILE A 132 -4.88 -5.91 10.60
CA ILE A 132 -3.47 -6.01 11.04
C ILE A 132 -3.04 -7.47 10.90
N TYR A 133 -1.98 -7.69 10.13
CA TYR A 133 -1.36 -9.01 9.96
C TYR A 133 -0.46 -9.37 11.14
N ASP A 134 0.41 -8.45 11.55
CA ASP A 134 1.35 -8.61 12.68
C ASP A 134 1.29 -7.39 13.60
N VAL A 135 0.67 -7.59 14.76
CA VAL A 135 0.44 -6.51 15.73
C VAL A 135 1.77 -5.94 16.27
N ALA A 136 2.77 -6.79 16.54
CA ALA A 136 4.05 -6.32 17.10
C ALA A 136 4.80 -5.45 16.07
N SER A 137 4.87 -5.89 14.84
CA SER A 137 5.47 -5.13 13.73
C SER A 137 4.70 -3.86 13.45
N TYR A 138 3.35 -3.91 13.49
CA TYR A 138 2.50 -2.74 13.28
C TYR A 138 2.73 -1.64 14.32
N LEU A 139 2.78 -2.00 15.61
CA LEU A 139 3.08 -1.05 16.68
C LEU A 139 4.48 -0.44 16.53
N GLY A 140 5.48 -1.24 16.18
CA GLY A 140 6.83 -0.75 15.88
C GLY A 140 6.87 0.21 14.70
N THR A 141 6.10 -0.06 13.66
CA THR A 141 5.91 0.83 12.50
C THR A 141 5.28 2.16 12.92
N LEU A 142 4.22 2.14 13.72
CA LEU A 142 3.57 3.35 14.23
C LEU A 142 4.51 4.21 15.09
N GLU A 143 5.29 3.58 15.96
CA GLU A 143 6.30 4.28 16.77
C GLU A 143 7.40 4.91 15.92
N MET A 144 7.83 4.23 14.86
CA MET A 144 8.82 4.74 13.92
C MET A 144 8.24 5.92 13.12
N VAL A 145 7.05 5.75 12.55
CA VAL A 145 6.37 6.78 11.75
C VAL A 145 6.07 8.04 12.58
N GLY A 146 5.70 7.87 13.85
CA GLY A 146 5.47 9.00 14.76
C GLY A 146 6.71 9.84 15.08
N LYS A 147 7.91 9.34 14.75
CA LYS A 147 9.21 10.04 14.91
C LYS A 147 9.83 10.45 13.58
N LEU A 148 9.22 10.08 12.48
CA LEU A 148 9.73 10.37 11.15
C LEU A 148 9.54 11.85 10.83
N GLU A 149 10.53 12.46 10.20
CA GLU A 149 10.45 13.84 9.71
C GLU A 149 10.34 13.84 8.19
N ALA A 150 9.43 14.65 7.65
CA ALA A 150 9.27 14.88 6.23
C ALA A 150 8.50 16.19 5.99
N ARG A 151 8.60 16.73 4.78
CA ARG A 151 7.83 17.91 4.38
C ARG A 151 6.32 17.63 4.37
N LEU A 152 5.91 16.43 3.97
CA LEU A 152 4.52 16.03 3.88
C LEU A 152 4.40 14.51 3.99
N PHE A 153 3.43 14.06 4.76
CA PHE A 153 3.03 12.66 4.85
C PHE A 153 1.70 12.44 4.14
N VAL A 154 1.61 11.33 3.38
CA VAL A 154 0.42 10.95 2.61
C VAL A 154 0.02 9.51 2.96
N PRO A 155 -0.81 9.30 4.00
CA PRO A 155 -1.42 8.01 4.27
C PRO A 155 -2.49 7.67 3.22
N ALA A 156 -2.78 6.39 2.98
CA ALA A 156 -3.83 6.00 2.04
C ALA A 156 -5.25 6.21 2.62
N HIS A 157 -5.40 6.03 3.94
CA HIS A 157 -6.70 6.10 4.63
C HIS A 157 -6.81 7.23 5.67
N ALA A 158 -6.01 8.30 5.50
CA ALA A 158 -6.10 9.53 6.28
C ALA A 158 -5.72 10.74 5.41
N GLU A 159 -5.97 11.95 5.89
CA GLU A 159 -5.58 13.16 5.19
C GLU A 159 -4.06 13.37 5.22
N ALA A 160 -3.53 13.97 4.16
CA ALA A 160 -2.12 14.35 4.12
C ALA A 160 -1.83 15.44 5.17
N ALA A 161 -0.68 15.34 5.84
CA ALA A 161 -0.28 16.26 6.91
C ALA A 161 1.24 16.45 6.96
N GLU A 162 1.67 17.60 7.48
CA GLU A 162 3.10 17.87 7.73
C GLU A 162 3.62 17.15 8.98
N ASP A 163 2.73 16.78 9.91
CA ASP A 163 3.03 16.01 11.11
C ASP A 163 1.95 14.93 11.33
N VAL A 164 2.39 13.71 11.50
CA VAL A 164 1.53 12.54 11.76
C VAL A 164 1.74 11.92 13.15
N SER A 165 2.57 12.53 13.99
CA SER A 165 2.92 11.99 15.33
C SER A 165 1.68 11.79 16.21
N GLY A 166 0.78 12.78 16.23
CA GLY A 166 -0.49 12.69 16.97
C GLY A 166 -1.44 11.63 16.40
N LEU A 167 -1.44 11.41 15.10
CA LEU A 167 -2.25 10.35 14.47
C LEU A 167 -1.64 8.97 14.72
N ALA A 168 -0.31 8.84 14.66
CA ALA A 168 0.38 7.60 15.01
C ALA A 168 0.11 7.19 16.47
N ALA A 169 0.21 8.14 17.41
CA ALA A 169 -0.12 7.91 18.81
C ALA A 169 -1.59 7.47 18.99
N TYR A 170 -2.52 8.05 18.24
CA TYR A 170 -3.94 7.66 18.27
C TYR A 170 -4.18 6.25 17.71
N ASN A 171 -3.40 5.80 16.74
CA ASN A 171 -3.48 4.44 16.19
C ASN A 171 -2.87 3.38 17.14
N ILE A 172 -2.01 3.78 18.09
CA ILE A 172 -1.42 2.88 19.11
C ILE A 172 -2.39 2.65 20.27
N GLY A 173 -3.15 3.64 20.67
CA GLY A 173 -3.96 3.65 21.91
C GLY A 173 -5.41 3.43 21.75
#